data_aaa31721885504de596f3ef5a52dc2b6
#
_entry.id   aaa31721885504de596f3ef5a52dc2b6
#
_cell.length_a   1.000
_cell.length_b   1.000
_cell.length_c   1.000
_cell.angle_alpha   90.00
_cell.angle_beta   90.00
_cell.angle_gamma   90.00
#
_symmetry.space_group_name_H-M   'P 1'
#
loop_
_entity.id
_entity.type
_entity.pdbx_description
1 polymer ?
#
loop_
_entity_poly.entity_id
_entity_poly.type
_entity_poly.pdbx_seq_one_letter_code
_entity_poly.pdbx_strand_id
1 'polypeptide(L)'
;AVIGGCIGTSNVICAKEYDVPALGTHAHSWIMSYGDELTAFRKYAELYPNNTTLLVDTYDTLRSGVPNAIRVFEELSEQNRMPKKYGIRLDSGDLAYLSKKARKMLDDAGFPDAEICASSDLDEYLIDSLLSQGACIDSWGVGTNLITSKNTPAFGGVYKLAAVEIDGEMIPKIKLSENPAKITNPGNKTVYRIYDKESGKIRADYI
;
A
#
# COMPACT_ATOMS: atom_id res chain seq x y z
N ALA A 1 -3.08 -1.56 -8.24
CA ALA A 1 -2.18 -1.52 -7.08
C ALA A 1 -1.05 -2.56 -7.23
N VAL A 2 -1.34 -3.87 -7.28
CA VAL A 2 -0.31 -4.94 -7.36
C VAL A 2 0.55 -4.82 -8.62
N ILE A 3 -0.03 -4.56 -9.79
CA ILE A 3 0.73 -4.29 -11.03
C ILE A 3 1.68 -3.10 -10.87
N GLY A 4 1.29 -2.10 -10.06
CA GLY A 4 2.11 -0.92 -9.74
C GLY A 4 3.14 -1.14 -8.62
N GLY A 5 3.28 -2.37 -8.09
CA GLY A 5 4.29 -2.72 -7.10
C GLY A 5 3.80 -2.88 -5.67
N CYS A 6 2.50 -2.77 -5.39
CA CYS A 6 1.98 -3.08 -4.06
C CYS A 6 2.10 -4.59 -3.77
N ILE A 7 2.55 -4.91 -2.55
CA ILE A 7 2.86 -6.29 -2.14
C ILE A 7 1.62 -7.16 -1.87
N GLY A 8 0.45 -6.57 -1.75
CA GLY A 8 -0.80 -7.29 -1.49
C GLY A 8 -2.00 -6.35 -1.38
N THR A 9 -3.13 -6.91 -0.99
CA THR A 9 -4.40 -6.18 -0.88
C THR A 9 -5.18 -6.58 0.37
N SER A 10 -5.96 -5.65 0.93
CA SER A 10 -6.94 -5.96 1.98
C SER A 10 -8.27 -6.49 1.42
N ASN A 11 -8.46 -6.46 0.08
CA ASN A 11 -9.64 -7.01 -0.56
C ASN A 11 -9.50 -8.52 -0.73
N VAL A 12 -10.17 -9.29 0.11
CA VAL A 12 -10.09 -10.76 0.17
C VAL A 12 -10.59 -11.43 -1.12
N ILE A 13 -11.60 -10.87 -1.78
CA ILE A 13 -12.10 -11.39 -3.06
C ILE A 13 -11.04 -11.20 -4.14
N CYS A 14 -10.48 -10.00 -4.24
CA CYS A 14 -9.41 -9.70 -5.18
C CYS A 14 -8.18 -10.61 -4.93
N ALA A 15 -7.81 -10.80 -3.67
CA ALA A 15 -6.71 -11.69 -3.30
C ALA A 15 -6.94 -13.12 -3.82
N LYS A 16 -8.17 -13.64 -3.65
CA LYS A 16 -8.55 -14.98 -4.09
C LYS A 16 -8.61 -15.11 -5.63
N GLU A 17 -9.19 -14.12 -6.31
CA GLU A 17 -9.41 -14.17 -7.78
C GLU A 17 -8.11 -14.00 -8.57
N TYR A 18 -7.18 -13.20 -8.07
CA TYR A 18 -5.95 -12.84 -8.80
C TYR A 18 -4.68 -13.46 -8.18
N ASP A 19 -4.83 -14.37 -7.21
CA ASP A 19 -3.72 -15.05 -6.53
C ASP A 19 -2.66 -14.07 -6.00
N VAL A 20 -3.12 -13.01 -5.34
CA VAL A 20 -2.26 -12.02 -4.70
C VAL A 20 -2.38 -12.09 -3.18
N PRO A 21 -1.33 -11.73 -2.41
CA PRO A 21 -1.39 -11.83 -0.95
C PRO A 21 -2.53 -11.00 -0.35
N ALA A 22 -3.33 -11.64 0.51
CA ALA A 22 -4.29 -10.94 1.37
C ALA A 22 -3.55 -10.41 2.59
N LEU A 23 -3.52 -9.10 2.75
CA LEU A 23 -2.84 -8.40 3.85
C LEU A 23 -3.83 -7.50 4.59
N GLY A 24 -3.63 -7.40 5.89
CA GLY A 24 -4.46 -6.54 6.73
C GLY A 24 -4.20 -6.78 8.21
N THR A 25 -4.84 -5.94 9.02
CA THR A 25 -4.80 -6.03 10.48
C THR A 25 -6.22 -5.94 11.02
N HIS A 26 -6.39 -5.92 12.35
CA HIS A 26 -7.68 -5.62 12.94
C HIS A 26 -8.04 -4.12 12.83
N ALA A 27 -9.30 -3.80 13.03
CA ALA A 27 -9.81 -2.43 13.09
C ALA A 27 -9.94 -1.94 14.54
N HIS A 28 -10.17 -0.63 14.73
CA HIS A 28 -10.47 -0.06 16.06
C HIS A 28 -11.68 -0.73 16.73
N SER A 29 -12.69 -1.11 15.96
CA SER A 29 -13.87 -1.83 16.47
C SER A 29 -13.52 -3.17 17.16
N TRP A 30 -12.45 -3.84 16.73
CA TRP A 30 -11.94 -5.02 17.44
C TRP A 30 -11.52 -4.66 18.87
N ILE A 31 -10.73 -3.61 19.04
CA ILE A 31 -10.29 -3.14 20.36
C ILE A 31 -11.50 -2.74 21.21
N MET A 32 -12.42 -1.97 20.64
CA MET A 32 -13.60 -1.46 21.32
C MET A 32 -14.59 -2.57 21.72
N SER A 33 -14.55 -3.74 21.07
CA SER A 33 -15.42 -4.87 21.42
C SER A 33 -15.00 -5.61 22.68
N TYR A 34 -13.81 -5.34 23.20
CA TYR A 34 -13.31 -5.90 24.45
C TYR A 34 -13.41 -4.86 25.60
N GLY A 35 -13.36 -5.35 26.84
CA GLY A 35 -13.41 -4.47 28.02
C GLY A 35 -12.16 -3.61 28.22
N ASP A 36 -11.01 -4.04 27.63
CA ASP A 36 -9.76 -3.30 27.65
C ASP A 36 -8.88 -3.65 26.44
N GLU A 37 -7.98 -2.75 26.10
CA GLU A 37 -7.09 -2.85 24.95
C GLU A 37 -6.10 -4.02 25.04
N LEU A 38 -5.55 -4.26 26.22
CA LEU A 38 -4.58 -5.33 26.43
C LEU A 38 -5.20 -6.71 26.18
N THR A 39 -6.42 -6.94 26.65
CA THR A 39 -7.17 -8.16 26.38
C THR A 39 -7.44 -8.34 24.88
N ALA A 40 -7.83 -7.27 24.18
CA ALA A 40 -8.03 -7.30 22.74
C ALA A 40 -6.74 -7.69 21.98
N PHE A 41 -5.59 -7.14 22.36
CA PHE A 41 -4.29 -7.45 21.79
C PHE A 41 -3.86 -8.90 22.03
N ARG A 42 -4.03 -9.41 23.25
CA ARG A 42 -3.76 -10.83 23.56
C ARG A 42 -4.60 -11.77 22.71
N LYS A 43 -5.90 -11.48 22.57
CA LYS A 43 -6.80 -12.29 21.74
C LYS A 43 -6.44 -12.24 20.27
N TYR A 44 -6.00 -11.11 19.77
CA TYR A 44 -5.53 -11.00 18.41
C TYR A 44 -4.24 -11.82 18.18
N ALA A 45 -3.29 -11.76 19.08
CA ALA A 45 -2.06 -12.53 19.02
C ALA A 45 -2.30 -14.06 19.10
N GLU A 46 -3.29 -14.50 19.87
CA GLU A 46 -3.73 -15.90 19.90
C GLU A 46 -4.26 -16.38 18.55
N LEU A 47 -5.04 -15.54 17.85
CA LEU A 47 -5.66 -15.86 16.56
C LEU A 47 -4.65 -15.81 15.41
N TYR A 48 -3.65 -14.94 15.49
CA TYR A 48 -2.66 -14.71 14.42
C TYR A 48 -1.22 -14.92 14.92
N PRO A 49 -0.87 -16.14 15.34
CA PRO A 49 0.40 -16.43 16.02
C PRO A 49 1.65 -16.31 15.11
N ASN A 50 1.47 -16.18 13.80
CA ASN A 50 2.57 -16.06 12.86
C ASN A 50 2.76 -14.64 12.30
N ASN A 51 1.76 -13.77 12.47
CA ASN A 51 1.78 -12.39 11.96
C ASN A 51 0.88 -11.53 12.85
N THR A 52 1.46 -10.91 13.86
CA THR A 52 0.76 -10.12 14.87
C THR A 52 1.10 -8.65 14.73
N THR A 53 0.23 -7.88 14.07
CA THR A 53 0.33 -6.41 13.99
C THR A 53 -0.80 -5.77 14.79
N LEU A 54 -0.46 -5.02 15.83
CA LEU A 54 -1.39 -4.45 16.79
C LEU A 54 -1.66 -2.97 16.48
N LEU A 55 -2.94 -2.60 16.32
CA LEU A 55 -3.38 -1.23 16.08
C LEU A 55 -3.41 -0.47 17.41
N VAL A 56 -2.48 0.47 17.60
CA VAL A 56 -2.15 1.02 18.93
C VAL A 56 -2.71 2.42 19.20
N ASP A 57 -3.50 2.97 18.29
CA ASP A 57 -3.99 4.34 18.38
C ASP A 57 -5.52 4.44 18.60
N THR A 58 -6.13 3.40 19.18
CA THR A 58 -7.57 3.42 19.49
C THR A 58 -7.88 4.43 20.59
N TYR A 59 -7.03 4.56 21.61
CA TYR A 59 -7.24 5.46 22.76
C TYR A 59 -6.09 6.46 22.95
N ASP A 60 -4.92 6.01 23.36
CA ASP A 60 -3.71 6.82 23.51
C ASP A 60 -2.50 6.01 23.06
N THR A 61 -1.93 6.42 21.94
CA THR A 61 -0.85 5.69 21.28
C THR A 61 0.35 5.45 22.19
N LEU A 62 0.83 6.49 22.85
CA LEU A 62 2.10 6.44 23.62
C LEU A 62 1.91 6.05 25.08
N ARG A 63 0.73 6.30 25.68
CA ARG A 63 0.48 5.99 27.09
C ARG A 63 -0.22 4.65 27.30
N SER A 64 -0.90 4.14 26.28
CA SER A 64 -1.69 2.91 26.35
C SER A 64 -1.29 1.92 25.25
N GLY A 65 -1.48 2.27 23.99
CA GLY A 65 -1.38 1.34 22.86
C GLY A 65 0.00 0.70 22.72
N VAL A 66 1.07 1.50 22.57
CA VAL A 66 2.44 0.98 22.45
C VAL A 66 2.88 0.22 23.72
N PRO A 67 2.66 0.71 24.95
CA PRO A 67 2.94 -0.05 26.17
C PRO A 67 2.22 -1.40 26.25
N ASN A 68 0.93 -1.45 25.88
CA ASN A 68 0.17 -2.69 25.87
C ASN A 68 0.66 -3.67 24.78
N ALA A 69 1.07 -3.16 23.61
CA ALA A 69 1.67 -3.99 22.58
C ALA A 69 2.99 -4.60 23.04
N ILE A 70 3.87 -3.80 23.64
CA ILE A 70 5.13 -4.26 24.23
C ILE A 70 4.86 -5.36 25.27
N ARG A 71 3.91 -5.16 26.17
CA ARG A 71 3.55 -6.18 27.17
C ARG A 71 3.11 -7.50 26.54
N VAL A 72 2.33 -7.46 25.45
CA VAL A 72 1.96 -8.68 24.73
C VAL A 72 3.18 -9.35 24.11
N PHE A 73 4.12 -8.59 23.55
CA PHE A 73 5.35 -9.16 22.99
C PHE A 73 6.26 -9.76 24.07
N GLU A 74 6.36 -9.15 25.26
CA GLU A 74 7.04 -9.72 26.42
C GLU A 74 6.42 -11.06 26.81
N GLU A 75 5.10 -11.13 26.99
CA GLU A 75 4.36 -12.35 27.33
C GLU A 75 4.57 -13.47 26.29
N LEU A 76 4.59 -13.12 24.98
CA LEU A 76 4.85 -14.08 23.91
C LEU A 76 6.31 -14.56 23.91
N SER A 77 7.25 -13.67 24.20
CA SER A 77 8.68 -14.00 24.32
C SER A 77 8.95 -14.96 25.48
N GLU A 78 8.40 -14.67 26.65
CA GLU A 78 8.51 -15.55 27.84
C GLU A 78 7.95 -16.96 27.59
N GLN A 79 6.91 -17.05 26.75
CA GLN A 79 6.29 -18.33 26.37
C GLN A 79 7.00 -19.02 25.18
N ASN A 80 8.08 -18.45 24.63
CA ASN A 80 8.74 -18.89 23.38
C ASN A 80 7.77 -19.00 22.19
N ARG A 81 6.83 -18.06 22.08
CA ARG A 81 5.78 -18.01 21.07
C ARG A 81 5.82 -16.76 20.21
N MET A 82 6.96 -16.10 20.09
CA MET A 82 7.10 -14.90 19.24
C MET A 82 6.71 -15.20 17.81
N PRO A 83 5.84 -14.37 17.22
CA PRO A 83 5.50 -14.44 15.79
C PRO A 83 6.74 -14.25 14.91
N LYS A 84 6.71 -14.84 13.71
CA LYS A 84 7.76 -14.58 12.70
C LYS A 84 7.73 -13.12 12.21
N LYS A 85 6.53 -12.53 12.19
CA LYS A 85 6.30 -11.11 11.90
C LYS A 85 5.44 -10.54 13.02
N TYR A 86 5.88 -9.46 13.60
CA TYR A 86 5.15 -8.76 14.65
C TYR A 86 5.44 -7.26 14.60
N GLY A 87 4.53 -6.48 15.12
CA GLY A 87 4.70 -5.05 15.13
C GLY A 87 3.44 -4.29 15.53
N ILE A 88 3.43 -3.02 15.23
CA ILE A 88 2.34 -2.11 15.53
C ILE A 88 1.84 -1.41 14.26
N ARG A 89 0.60 -0.92 14.32
CA ARG A 89 0.03 -0.05 13.29
C ARG A 89 -0.39 1.29 13.89
N LEU A 90 -0.04 2.35 13.19
CA LEU A 90 -0.46 3.73 13.43
C LEU A 90 -1.41 4.17 12.31
N ASP A 91 -2.61 4.63 12.67
CA ASP A 91 -3.68 5.00 11.72
C ASP A 91 -4.12 6.46 11.86
N SER A 92 -3.55 7.21 12.81
CA SER A 92 -3.95 8.58 13.12
C SER A 92 -2.84 9.40 13.77
N GLY A 93 -3.05 10.71 13.84
CA GLY A 93 -2.16 11.66 14.50
C GLY A 93 -0.93 12.03 13.66
N ASP A 94 0.08 12.59 14.30
CA ASP A 94 1.38 12.91 13.67
C ASP A 94 2.22 11.65 13.53
N LEU A 95 2.10 11.01 12.36
CA LEU A 95 2.76 9.73 12.06
C LEU A 95 4.29 9.83 12.14
N ALA A 96 4.89 10.99 11.78
CA ALA A 96 6.35 11.16 11.87
C ALA A 96 6.81 11.21 13.33
N TYR A 97 6.10 11.94 14.16
CA TYR A 97 6.39 12.03 15.59
C TYR A 97 6.11 10.69 16.29
N LEU A 98 4.91 10.12 16.08
CA LEU A 98 4.48 8.91 16.76
C LEU A 98 5.35 7.70 16.40
N SER A 99 5.71 7.52 15.12
CA SER A 99 6.57 6.41 14.70
C SER A 99 7.96 6.47 15.33
N LYS A 100 8.57 7.65 15.41
CA LYS A 100 9.87 7.83 16.09
C LYS A 100 9.80 7.53 17.59
N LYS A 101 8.71 7.95 18.25
CA LYS A 101 8.52 7.65 19.68
C LYS A 101 8.23 6.18 19.92
N ALA A 102 7.36 5.58 19.12
CA ALA A 102 7.04 4.16 19.20
C ALA A 102 8.28 3.29 18.91
N ARG A 103 9.08 3.64 17.89
CA ARG A 103 10.32 2.92 17.58
C ARG A 103 11.27 2.91 18.79
N LYS A 104 11.48 4.10 19.39
CA LYS A 104 12.30 4.18 20.59
C LYS A 104 11.78 3.31 21.73
N MET A 105 10.47 3.32 21.97
CA MET A 105 9.87 2.50 23.04
C MET A 105 10.02 1.01 22.77
N LEU A 106 9.85 0.57 21.53
CA LEU A 106 10.05 -0.82 21.12
C LEU A 106 11.51 -1.25 21.27
N ASP A 107 12.45 -0.41 20.85
CA ASP A 107 13.90 -0.67 20.99
C ASP A 107 14.32 -0.75 22.45
N ASP A 108 13.90 0.22 23.27
CA ASP A 108 14.19 0.26 24.70
C ASP A 108 13.64 -0.98 25.44
N ALA A 109 12.54 -1.56 24.93
CA ALA A 109 11.93 -2.80 25.46
C ALA A 109 12.55 -4.08 24.89
N GLY A 110 13.51 -4.01 23.98
CA GLY A 110 14.19 -5.17 23.41
C GLY A 110 13.52 -5.77 22.17
N PHE A 111 12.66 -5.01 21.47
CA PHE A 111 11.97 -5.43 20.26
C PHE A 111 12.37 -4.60 19.02
N PRO A 112 13.66 -4.57 18.64
CA PRO A 112 14.14 -3.79 17.49
C PRO A 112 13.59 -4.31 16.16
N ASP A 113 13.21 -5.59 16.09
CA ASP A 113 12.66 -6.23 14.88
C ASP A 113 11.14 -6.03 14.74
N ALA A 114 10.47 -5.37 15.69
CA ALA A 114 9.05 -5.07 15.59
C ALA A 114 8.79 -4.06 14.46
N GLU A 115 7.99 -4.44 13.47
CA GLU A 115 7.65 -3.56 12.34
C GLU A 115 6.67 -2.45 12.76
N ILE A 116 6.79 -1.27 12.17
CA ILE A 116 5.83 -0.17 12.30
C ILE A 116 5.12 0.02 10.96
N CYS A 117 3.84 -0.29 10.92
CA CYS A 117 2.97 -0.03 9.77
C CYS A 117 2.24 1.31 9.97
N ALA A 118 2.16 2.12 8.94
CA ALA A 118 1.33 3.32 8.94
C ALA A 118 0.19 3.23 7.93
N SER A 119 -0.93 3.84 8.27
CA SER A 119 -2.10 4.05 7.41
C SER A 119 -2.70 5.42 7.72
N SER A 120 -3.88 5.75 7.22
CA SER A 120 -4.53 7.06 7.31
C SER A 120 -4.34 7.94 6.08
N ASP A 121 -5.26 7.81 5.13
CA ASP A 121 -5.36 8.64 3.90
C ASP A 121 -4.04 8.91 3.18
N LEU A 122 -3.13 7.92 3.22
CA LEU A 122 -1.81 8.03 2.62
C LEU A 122 -1.89 8.17 1.10
N ASP A 123 -0.95 8.96 0.58
CA ASP A 123 -0.64 9.05 -0.84
C ASP A 123 0.90 9.19 -1.01
N GLU A 124 1.36 9.26 -2.25
CA GLU A 124 2.78 9.35 -2.59
C GLU A 124 3.45 10.60 -1.99
N TYR A 125 2.73 11.72 -1.91
CA TYR A 125 3.25 12.99 -1.39
C TYR A 125 3.39 12.97 0.12
N LEU A 126 2.40 12.41 0.82
CA LEU A 126 2.44 12.27 2.27
C LEU A 126 3.52 11.27 2.69
N ILE A 127 3.67 10.15 1.97
CA ILE A 127 4.72 9.17 2.23
C ILE A 127 6.12 9.82 2.05
N ASP A 128 6.34 10.53 0.96
CA ASP A 128 7.61 11.24 0.72
C ASP A 128 7.91 12.28 1.82
N SER A 129 6.90 13.02 2.23
CA SER A 129 6.99 13.97 3.34
C SER A 129 7.35 13.28 4.67
N LEU A 130 6.69 12.17 5.00
CA LEU A 130 6.96 11.42 6.23
C LEU A 130 8.39 10.85 6.24
N LEU A 131 8.85 10.31 5.12
CA LEU A 131 10.23 9.84 4.95
C LEU A 131 11.24 10.97 5.12
N SER A 132 10.98 12.13 4.52
CA SER A 132 11.82 13.33 4.64
C SER A 132 11.90 13.85 6.08
N GLN A 133 10.85 13.64 6.88
CA GLN A 133 10.81 13.96 8.30
C GLN A 133 11.52 12.91 9.18
N GLY A 134 12.05 11.84 8.59
CA GLY A 134 12.71 10.74 9.32
C GLY A 134 11.72 9.86 10.09
N ALA A 135 10.49 9.66 9.57
CA ALA A 135 9.55 8.71 10.16
C ALA A 135 10.13 7.29 10.17
N CYS A 136 9.94 6.57 11.26
CA CYS A 136 10.38 5.18 11.44
C CYS A 136 9.21 4.25 11.07
N ILE A 137 8.97 4.07 9.77
CA ILE A 137 7.84 3.31 9.24
C ILE A 137 8.38 2.29 8.23
N ASP A 138 8.03 1.02 8.42
CA ASP A 138 8.52 -0.11 7.63
C ASP A 138 7.54 -0.49 6.51
N SER A 139 6.25 -0.23 6.70
CA SER A 139 5.22 -0.57 5.71
C SER A 139 4.05 0.41 5.71
N TRP A 140 3.36 0.50 4.57
CA TRP A 140 2.34 1.50 4.29
C TRP A 140 1.03 0.85 3.88
N GLY A 141 -0.05 1.16 4.58
CA GLY A 141 -1.41 0.80 4.20
C GLY A 141 -2.05 1.93 3.40
N VAL A 142 -1.97 1.87 2.07
CA VAL A 142 -2.51 2.90 1.18
C VAL A 142 -3.86 2.46 0.63
N GLY A 143 -4.89 3.22 0.94
CA GLY A 143 -6.28 2.89 0.60
C GLY A 143 -6.88 3.78 -0.48
N THR A 144 -7.81 4.64 -0.08
CA THR A 144 -8.69 5.43 -0.95
C THR A 144 -7.94 6.20 -2.04
N ASN A 145 -6.88 6.91 -1.70
CA ASN A 145 -6.14 7.74 -2.66
C ASN A 145 -5.55 6.93 -3.81
N LEU A 146 -5.08 5.71 -3.52
CA LEU A 146 -4.53 4.79 -4.52
C LEU A 146 -5.63 4.17 -5.39
N ILE A 147 -6.66 3.55 -4.77
CA ILE A 147 -7.66 2.78 -5.52
C ILE A 147 -8.63 3.64 -6.31
N THR A 148 -8.83 4.90 -5.93
CA THR A 148 -9.64 5.86 -6.70
C THR A 148 -8.80 6.65 -7.71
N SER A 149 -7.46 6.50 -7.67
CA SER A 149 -6.55 7.36 -8.44
C SER A 149 -6.88 8.85 -8.25
N LYS A 150 -6.95 9.30 -7.00
CA LYS A 150 -7.57 10.56 -6.54
C LYS A 150 -7.21 11.77 -7.40
N ASN A 151 -5.95 11.90 -7.81
CA ASN A 151 -5.47 13.04 -8.60
C ASN A 151 -5.72 12.89 -10.11
N THR A 152 -5.95 11.67 -10.60
CA THR A 152 -6.22 11.37 -12.01
C THR A 152 -7.21 10.20 -12.10
N PRO A 153 -8.49 10.41 -11.72
CA PRO A 153 -9.45 9.32 -11.56
C PRO A 153 -9.94 8.72 -12.88
N ALA A 154 -9.61 9.35 -14.01
CA ALA A 154 -9.99 8.86 -15.33
C ALA A 154 -8.86 9.07 -16.34
N PHE A 155 -8.61 8.04 -17.15
CA PHE A 155 -7.80 8.18 -18.36
C PHE A 155 -8.67 8.68 -19.49
N GLY A 156 -8.25 9.76 -20.15
CA GLY A 156 -8.87 10.24 -21.39
C GLY A 156 -8.63 9.23 -22.52
N GLY A 157 -9.55 8.31 -22.71
CA GLY A 157 -9.50 7.38 -23.84
C GLY A 157 -9.94 8.05 -25.14
N VAL A 158 -9.18 7.86 -26.21
CA VAL A 158 -9.54 8.29 -27.57
C VAL A 158 -9.43 7.11 -28.51
N TYR A 159 -10.54 6.80 -29.17
CA TYR A 159 -10.59 5.80 -30.22
C TYR A 159 -10.84 6.46 -31.58
N LYS A 160 -9.96 6.22 -32.54
CA LYS A 160 -10.04 6.82 -33.87
C LYS A 160 -9.79 5.78 -34.94
N LEU A 161 -10.54 5.89 -36.06
CA LEU A 161 -10.30 5.10 -37.26
C LEU A 161 -8.96 5.50 -37.87
N ALA A 162 -8.02 4.53 -37.96
CA ALA A 162 -6.69 4.74 -38.50
C ALA A 162 -6.50 4.09 -39.88
N ALA A 163 -7.25 3.02 -40.17
CA ALA A 163 -7.23 2.36 -41.49
C ALA A 163 -8.55 1.59 -41.69
N VAL A 164 -8.85 1.26 -42.95
CA VAL A 164 -9.97 0.40 -43.36
C VAL A 164 -9.46 -0.59 -44.38
N GLU A 165 -9.80 -1.86 -44.26
CA GLU A 165 -9.53 -2.86 -45.29
C GLU A 165 -10.57 -2.73 -46.43
N ILE A 166 -10.09 -2.57 -47.66
CA ILE A 166 -10.89 -2.56 -48.88
C ILE A 166 -10.20 -3.47 -49.89
N ASP A 167 -10.92 -4.45 -50.36
CA ASP A 167 -10.45 -5.45 -51.33
C ASP A 167 -9.09 -6.15 -50.93
N GLY A 168 -8.91 -6.38 -49.63
CA GLY A 168 -7.71 -6.98 -49.05
C GLY A 168 -6.54 -6.02 -48.81
N GLU A 169 -6.68 -4.74 -49.09
CA GLU A 169 -5.69 -3.72 -48.83
C GLU A 169 -6.08 -2.79 -47.66
N MET A 170 -5.12 -2.54 -46.76
CA MET A 170 -5.30 -1.61 -45.63
C MET A 170 -5.10 -0.16 -46.07
N ILE A 171 -6.20 0.54 -46.28
CA ILE A 171 -6.23 1.94 -46.70
C ILE A 171 -6.16 2.87 -45.48
N PRO A 172 -5.06 3.65 -45.28
CA PRO A 172 -4.93 4.57 -44.17
C PRO A 172 -6.05 5.63 -44.15
N LYS A 173 -6.51 5.95 -42.96
CA LYS A 173 -7.50 7.00 -42.71
C LYS A 173 -6.96 8.01 -41.71
N ILE A 174 -7.20 9.29 -41.96
CA ILE A 174 -6.74 10.37 -41.10
C ILE A 174 -7.86 11.34 -40.80
N LYS A 175 -7.99 11.72 -39.53
CA LYS A 175 -8.78 12.88 -39.15
C LYS A 175 -7.85 14.07 -38.91
N LEU A 176 -8.04 15.14 -39.67
CA LEU A 176 -7.36 16.40 -39.43
C LEU A 176 -8.02 17.16 -38.28
N SER A 177 -7.21 17.92 -37.55
CA SER A 177 -7.65 18.75 -36.42
C SER A 177 -6.72 19.97 -36.29
N GLU A 178 -7.27 21.09 -35.88
CA GLU A 178 -6.49 22.27 -35.51
C GLU A 178 -5.60 22.01 -34.29
N ASN A 179 -5.96 21.07 -33.43
CA ASN A 179 -5.11 20.62 -32.33
C ASN A 179 -4.27 19.41 -32.79
N PRO A 180 -2.93 19.55 -32.93
CA PRO A 180 -2.04 18.47 -33.36
C PRO A 180 -2.17 17.17 -32.53
N ALA A 181 -2.41 17.29 -31.24
CA ALA A 181 -2.60 16.13 -30.35
C ALA A 181 -3.88 15.31 -30.68
N LYS A 182 -4.80 15.86 -31.47
CA LYS A 182 -6.04 15.21 -31.91
C LYS A 182 -5.96 14.67 -33.34
N ILE A 183 -4.86 14.87 -34.06
CA ILE A 183 -4.67 14.30 -35.40
C ILE A 183 -4.50 12.80 -35.26
N THR A 184 -5.18 12.04 -36.13
CA THR A 184 -5.01 10.58 -36.17
C THR A 184 -3.64 10.24 -36.72
N ASN A 185 -2.92 9.35 -36.07
CA ASN A 185 -1.75 8.70 -36.66
C ASN A 185 -2.25 7.55 -37.57
N PRO A 186 -2.21 7.69 -38.92
CA PRO A 186 -2.90 6.74 -39.81
C PRO A 186 -2.13 5.44 -40.00
N GLY A 187 -2.83 4.43 -40.54
CA GLY A 187 -2.26 3.14 -40.89
C GLY A 187 -2.47 2.04 -39.83
N ASN A 188 -2.17 0.81 -40.22
CA ASN A 188 -2.11 -0.32 -39.31
C ASN A 188 -0.73 -0.36 -38.64
N LYS A 189 -0.70 -0.20 -37.33
CA LYS A 189 0.54 0.03 -36.57
C LYS A 189 0.69 -0.96 -35.42
N THR A 190 1.92 -1.23 -35.05
CA THR A 190 2.28 -1.97 -33.84
C THR A 190 3.09 -1.07 -32.91
N VAL A 191 2.76 -1.09 -31.63
CA VAL A 191 3.49 -0.34 -30.61
C VAL A 191 4.58 -1.23 -30.00
N TYR A 192 5.79 -0.71 -29.94
CA TYR A 192 6.93 -1.36 -29.31
C TYR A 192 7.38 -0.56 -28.08
N ARG A 193 7.47 -1.22 -26.93
CA ARG A 193 8.04 -0.63 -25.73
C ARG A 193 9.53 -0.95 -25.63
N ILE A 194 10.33 0.09 -25.54
CA ILE A 194 11.79 0.00 -25.46
C ILE A 194 12.22 0.11 -24.02
N TYR A 195 13.02 -0.84 -23.55
CA TYR A 195 13.58 -0.88 -22.22
C TYR A 195 15.09 -0.66 -22.27
N ASP A 196 15.59 -0.01 -21.24
CA ASP A 196 17.02 0.04 -20.97
C ASP A 196 17.53 -1.34 -20.54
N LYS A 197 18.57 -1.85 -21.17
CA LYS A 197 19.08 -3.20 -20.92
C LYS A 197 19.67 -3.40 -19.52
N GLU A 198 20.28 -2.35 -18.96
CA GLU A 198 20.97 -2.44 -17.68
C GLU A 198 20.02 -2.24 -16.52
N SER A 199 19.16 -1.23 -16.59
CA SER A 199 18.25 -0.84 -15.49
C SER A 199 16.88 -1.50 -15.58
N GLY A 200 16.49 -2.11 -16.73
CA GLY A 200 15.16 -2.61 -16.99
C GLY A 200 14.07 -1.55 -17.07
N LYS A 201 14.41 -0.27 -17.02
CA LYS A 201 13.46 0.84 -17.04
C LYS A 201 12.94 1.11 -18.45
N ILE A 202 11.69 1.56 -18.54
CA ILE A 202 11.08 2.02 -19.79
C ILE A 202 11.83 3.26 -20.27
N ARG A 203 12.26 3.23 -21.54
CA ARG A 203 12.93 4.36 -22.21
C ARG A 203 12.00 5.15 -23.13
N ALA A 204 11.20 4.44 -23.93
CA ALA A 204 10.30 5.02 -24.89
C ALA A 204 9.26 4.01 -25.37
N ASP A 205 8.18 4.50 -25.96
CA ASP A 205 7.28 3.74 -26.81
C ASP A 205 7.48 4.22 -28.25
N TYR A 206 7.61 3.28 -29.20
CA TYR A 206 7.79 3.52 -30.62
C TYR A 206 6.61 2.92 -31.40
N ILE A 207 6.12 3.65 -32.40
CA ILE A 207 4.97 3.26 -33.25
C ILE A 207 5.40 3.24 -34.70
#